data_e79696ef00c3411ecb27793985e98024
#
_entry.id   e79696ef00c3411ecb27793985e98024
#
_cell.length_a   1.000
_cell.length_b   1.000
_cell.length_c   1.000
_cell.angle_alpha   90.00
_cell.angle_beta   90.00
_cell.angle_gamma   90.00
#
_symmetry.space_group_name_H-M   'P 1'
#
loop_
_entity.id
_entity.type
_entity.pdbx_description
1 polymer ?
#
loop_
_entity_poly.entity_id
_entity_poly.type
_entity_poly.pdbx_seq_one_letter_code
_entity_poly.pdbx_strand_id
1 'polypeptide(L)'
;MSDQAGVVLLPDAGPLITLAYADALDLLFKPGWPLALVDMVLDEVTRNQTPTSQKLAQWANAHVLPVLPTRIFAHFKQMQSESPPSPRRANLGELAIQEVMNDLALESPPRTGVFLFEDHKIARASFLLPENCRKVSTRAFLIYLEQRGWLASAAEIERRAIRAGRNFSQLRLPPG
;
A
#
# COMPACT_ATOMS: atom_id res chain seq x y z
N MET A 1 -0.16 26.11 -11.04
CA MET A 1 -1.41 25.34 -11.22
C MET A 1 -1.04 23.89 -11.24
N SER A 2 -1.58 23.21 -10.29
CA SER A 2 -1.05 21.95 -9.80
C SER A 2 -1.18 20.81 -10.80
N ASP A 3 -0.07 20.22 -11.09
CA ASP A 3 0.16 18.97 -11.83
C ASP A 3 -0.39 17.72 -11.08
N GLN A 4 -1.47 17.89 -10.31
CA GLN A 4 -2.06 16.82 -9.49
C GLN A 4 -3.06 15.94 -10.26
N ALA A 5 -3.46 16.34 -11.46
CA ALA A 5 -4.49 15.64 -12.23
C ALA A 5 -4.04 14.25 -12.75
N GLY A 6 -2.76 13.97 -12.70
CA GLY A 6 -2.17 12.71 -13.18
C GLY A 6 -1.56 11.82 -12.10
N VAL A 7 -1.68 12.17 -10.80
CA VAL A 7 -1.10 11.36 -9.71
C VAL A 7 -2.12 10.36 -9.19
N VAL A 8 -1.68 9.16 -8.86
CA VAL A 8 -2.48 8.17 -8.12
C VAL A 8 -1.64 7.56 -7.00
N LEU A 9 -2.22 7.51 -5.80
CA LEU A 9 -1.60 6.91 -4.61
C LEU A 9 -2.01 5.43 -4.50
N LEU A 10 -1.03 4.57 -4.39
CA LEU A 10 -1.20 3.11 -4.36
C LEU A 10 -0.42 2.53 -3.16
N PRO A 11 -1.09 2.26 -2.04
CA PRO A 11 -0.44 1.65 -0.89
C PRO A 11 -0.32 0.13 -1.05
N ASP A 12 0.82 -0.43 -0.64
CA ASP A 12 1.02 -1.86 -0.42
C ASP A 12 0.36 -2.31 0.90
N ALA A 13 0.33 -3.60 1.14
CA ALA A 13 -0.26 -4.20 2.34
C ALA A 13 0.34 -3.65 3.65
N GLY A 14 1.66 -3.51 3.72
CA GLY A 14 2.35 -3.01 4.91
C GLY A 14 1.86 -1.66 5.40
N PRO A 15 1.91 -0.61 4.57
CA PRO A 15 1.38 0.71 4.90
C PRO A 15 -0.09 0.70 5.34
N LEU A 16 -0.94 -0.05 4.64
CA LEU A 16 -2.36 -0.18 4.99
C LEU A 16 -2.54 -0.79 6.38
N ILE A 17 -1.82 -1.87 6.69
CA ILE A 17 -1.87 -2.53 7.99
C ILE A 17 -1.36 -1.59 9.08
N THR A 18 -0.24 -0.92 8.87
CA THR A 18 0.34 0.02 9.83
C THR A 18 -0.62 1.16 10.15
N LEU A 19 -1.20 1.78 9.14
CA LEU A 19 -2.16 2.87 9.33
C LEU A 19 -3.47 2.38 9.96
N ALA A 20 -3.92 1.16 9.67
CA ALA A 20 -5.09 0.57 10.31
C ALA A 20 -4.85 0.34 11.82
N TYR A 21 -3.69 -0.17 12.21
CA TYR A 21 -3.30 -0.30 13.63
C TYR A 21 -3.22 1.04 14.34
N ALA A 22 -2.75 2.08 13.66
CA ALA A 22 -2.66 3.43 14.21
C ALA A 22 -4.01 4.19 14.21
N ASP A 23 -5.07 3.59 13.68
CA ASP A 23 -6.35 4.26 13.43
C ASP A 23 -6.18 5.57 12.62
N ALA A 24 -5.42 5.49 11.54
CA ALA A 24 -4.92 6.63 10.78
C ALA A 24 -5.01 6.45 9.24
N LEU A 25 -5.88 5.55 8.77
CA LEU A 25 -6.06 5.29 7.32
C LEU A 25 -6.43 6.55 6.54
N ASP A 26 -7.19 7.47 7.14
CA ASP A 26 -7.62 8.72 6.50
C ASP A 26 -6.47 9.69 6.19
N LEU A 27 -5.27 9.45 6.75
CA LEU A 27 -4.07 10.18 6.35
C LEU A 27 -3.73 9.99 4.88
N LEU A 28 -4.13 8.88 4.27
CA LEU A 28 -3.92 8.61 2.84
C LEU A 28 -4.65 9.62 1.94
N PHE A 29 -5.70 10.29 2.43
CA PHE A 29 -6.43 11.32 1.69
C PHE A 29 -5.85 12.73 1.83
N LYS A 30 -4.94 12.96 2.79
CA LYS A 30 -4.41 14.29 3.09
C LYS A 30 -3.74 15.00 1.91
N PRO A 31 -2.98 14.32 1.04
CA PRO A 31 -2.41 14.98 -0.13
C PRO A 31 -3.44 15.42 -1.19
N GLY A 32 -4.67 14.92 -1.12
CA GLY A 32 -5.69 15.15 -2.14
C GLY A 32 -5.44 14.38 -3.44
N TRP A 33 -4.52 13.44 -3.45
CA TRP A 33 -4.30 12.57 -4.61
C TRP A 33 -5.38 11.49 -4.70
N PRO A 34 -5.86 11.14 -5.90
CA PRO A 34 -6.67 9.95 -6.09
C PRO A 34 -6.02 8.73 -5.45
N LEU A 35 -6.79 8.00 -4.64
CA LEU A 35 -6.36 6.78 -3.96
C LEU A 35 -7.03 5.58 -4.61
N ALA A 36 -6.26 4.57 -4.96
CA ALA A 36 -6.77 3.29 -5.44
C ALA A 36 -6.07 2.13 -4.74
N LEU A 37 -6.72 0.98 -4.69
CA LEU A 37 -6.17 -0.25 -4.15
C LEU A 37 -5.92 -1.24 -5.30
N VAL A 38 -4.82 -1.98 -5.22
CA VAL A 38 -4.56 -3.09 -6.14
C VAL A 38 -5.30 -4.32 -5.60
N ASP A 39 -5.98 -5.06 -6.46
CA ASP A 39 -6.84 -6.20 -6.09
C ASP A 39 -6.12 -7.26 -5.26
N MET A 40 -4.91 -7.65 -5.64
CA MET A 40 -4.09 -8.61 -4.89
C MET A 40 -3.72 -8.09 -3.50
N VAL A 41 -3.45 -6.79 -3.36
CA VAL A 41 -3.15 -6.15 -2.08
C VAL A 41 -4.40 -6.13 -1.19
N LEU A 42 -5.55 -5.76 -1.75
CA LEU A 42 -6.81 -5.76 -1.02
C LEU A 42 -7.15 -7.16 -0.51
N ASP A 43 -7.00 -8.20 -1.35
CA ASP A 43 -7.19 -9.59 -0.94
C ASP A 43 -6.21 -9.98 0.19
N GLU A 44 -4.95 -9.60 0.10
CA GLU A 44 -3.94 -9.88 1.13
C GLU A 44 -4.33 -9.30 2.50
N VAL A 45 -4.79 -8.06 2.56
CA VAL A 45 -5.11 -7.37 3.81
C VAL A 45 -6.49 -7.69 4.38
N THR A 46 -7.41 -8.24 3.57
CA THR A 46 -8.79 -8.53 4.00
C THR A 46 -9.10 -10.01 4.13
N ARG A 47 -8.23 -10.88 3.65
CA ARG A 47 -8.45 -12.34 3.60
C ARG A 47 -8.62 -12.97 4.98
N ASN A 48 -7.81 -12.56 5.94
CA ASN A 48 -7.89 -13.05 7.32
C ASN A 48 -8.97 -12.27 8.06
N GLN A 49 -9.82 -12.97 8.81
CA GLN A 49 -10.88 -12.31 9.58
C GLN A 49 -10.35 -11.79 10.91
N THR A 50 -9.38 -10.90 10.86
CA THR A 50 -8.85 -10.19 12.03
C THR A 50 -9.57 -8.84 12.19
N PRO A 51 -9.55 -8.23 13.39
CA PRO A 51 -10.10 -6.88 13.57
C PRO A 51 -9.50 -5.85 12.60
N THR A 52 -8.21 -5.96 12.30
CA THR A 52 -7.52 -5.09 11.34
C THR A 52 -8.02 -5.30 9.91
N SER A 53 -8.21 -6.56 9.49
CA SER A 53 -8.75 -6.89 8.17
C SER A 53 -10.18 -6.37 8.00
N GLN A 54 -11.02 -6.51 9.03
CA GLN A 54 -12.39 -5.98 9.03
C GLN A 54 -12.41 -4.46 8.95
N LYS A 55 -11.54 -3.78 9.72
CA LYS A 55 -11.38 -2.32 9.67
C LYS A 55 -11.01 -1.85 8.27
N LEU A 56 -10.04 -2.51 7.63
CA LEU A 56 -9.61 -2.18 6.26
C LEU A 56 -10.74 -2.38 5.24
N ALA A 57 -11.45 -3.50 5.31
CA ALA A 57 -12.57 -3.77 4.42
C ALA A 57 -13.69 -2.72 4.58
N GLN A 58 -14.05 -2.40 5.81
CA GLN A 58 -15.06 -1.37 6.10
C GLN A 58 -14.64 0.01 5.61
N TRP A 59 -13.39 0.38 5.86
CA TRP A 59 -12.84 1.66 5.40
C TRP A 59 -12.84 1.78 3.88
N ALA A 60 -12.37 0.75 3.16
CA ALA A 60 -12.35 0.74 1.70
C ALA A 60 -13.76 0.84 1.11
N ASN A 61 -14.74 0.11 1.70
CA ASN A 61 -16.14 0.15 1.28
C ASN A 61 -16.80 1.50 1.58
N ALA A 62 -16.56 2.06 2.76
CA ALA A 62 -17.14 3.35 3.17
C ALA A 62 -16.70 4.51 2.25
N HIS A 63 -15.46 4.46 1.74
CA HIS A 63 -14.92 5.47 0.82
C HIS A 63 -15.13 5.12 -0.65
N VAL A 64 -15.73 3.96 -0.96
CA VAL A 64 -15.95 3.48 -2.33
C VAL A 64 -14.66 3.53 -3.16
N LEU A 65 -13.56 3.04 -2.58
CA LEU A 65 -12.24 3.13 -3.22
C LEU A 65 -12.20 2.30 -4.51
N PRO A 66 -11.62 2.84 -5.59
CA PRO A 66 -11.35 2.07 -6.79
C PRO A 66 -10.42 0.90 -6.48
N VAL A 67 -10.73 -0.28 -7.01
CA VAL A 67 -9.87 -1.46 -6.96
C VAL A 67 -9.39 -1.74 -8.37
N LEU A 68 -8.07 -1.69 -8.57
CA LEU A 68 -7.45 -1.92 -9.87
C LEU A 68 -7.26 -3.42 -10.09
N PRO A 69 -7.89 -4.01 -11.13
CA PRO A 69 -7.75 -5.42 -11.43
C PRO A 69 -6.40 -5.72 -12.06
N THR A 70 -5.82 -6.89 -11.72
CA THR A 70 -4.55 -7.37 -12.27
C THR A 70 -4.67 -8.78 -12.83
N ARG A 71 -3.86 -9.10 -13.84
CA ARG A 71 -3.73 -10.47 -14.38
C ARG A 71 -3.10 -11.39 -13.34
N ILE A 72 -2.21 -10.86 -12.53
CA ILE A 72 -1.58 -11.58 -11.40
C ILE A 72 -2.65 -12.11 -10.46
N PHE A 73 -3.62 -11.28 -10.05
CA PHE A 73 -4.69 -11.71 -9.16
C PHE A 73 -5.66 -12.70 -9.83
N ALA A 74 -6.03 -12.44 -11.09
CA ALA A 74 -6.88 -13.35 -11.85
C ALA A 74 -6.25 -14.74 -11.96
N HIS A 75 -4.96 -14.82 -12.29
CA HIS A 75 -4.22 -16.08 -12.37
C HIS A 75 -4.12 -16.77 -10.99
N PHE A 76 -3.84 -16.00 -9.95
CA PHE A 76 -3.81 -16.53 -8.58
C PHE A 76 -5.16 -17.17 -8.18
N LYS A 77 -6.28 -16.51 -8.47
CA LYS A 77 -7.62 -17.03 -8.20
C LYS A 77 -7.90 -18.32 -8.99
N GLN A 78 -7.52 -18.37 -10.26
CA GLN A 78 -7.66 -19.56 -11.08
C GLN A 78 -6.88 -20.73 -10.49
N MET A 79 -5.61 -20.56 -10.18
CA MET A 79 -4.79 -21.61 -9.57
C MET A 79 -5.34 -22.07 -8.21
N GLN A 80 -5.91 -21.16 -7.43
CA GLN A 80 -6.51 -21.48 -6.14
C GLN A 80 -7.74 -22.38 -6.29
N SER A 81 -8.49 -22.25 -7.38
CA SER A 81 -9.67 -23.09 -7.66
C SER A 81 -9.31 -24.47 -8.24
N GLU A 82 -8.18 -24.57 -8.98
CA GLU A 82 -7.82 -25.78 -9.72
C GLU A 82 -6.96 -26.78 -8.93
N SER A 83 -6.17 -26.32 -7.97
CA SER A 83 -5.19 -27.17 -7.27
C SER A 83 -4.93 -26.76 -5.83
N PRO A 84 -5.65 -27.33 -4.84
CA PRO A 84 -5.19 -27.28 -3.46
C PRO A 84 -3.94 -28.18 -3.28
N PRO A 85 -2.91 -27.77 -2.49
CA PRO A 85 -2.87 -26.59 -1.63
C PRO A 85 -2.62 -25.30 -2.41
N SER A 86 -3.15 -24.20 -1.87
CA SER A 86 -3.02 -22.86 -2.48
C SER A 86 -1.59 -22.52 -2.92
N PRO A 87 -1.41 -21.91 -4.10
CA PRO A 87 -0.10 -21.52 -4.59
C PRO A 87 0.62 -20.62 -3.59
N ARG A 88 1.97 -20.66 -3.62
CA ARG A 88 2.78 -19.77 -2.78
C ARG A 88 2.45 -18.33 -3.11
N ARG A 89 2.14 -17.54 -2.06
CA ARG A 89 1.69 -16.15 -2.15
C ARG A 89 2.83 -15.14 -2.04
N ALA A 90 4.08 -15.62 -1.92
CA ALA A 90 5.23 -14.75 -1.77
C ALA A 90 5.35 -13.79 -2.98
N ASN A 91 5.43 -12.50 -2.67
CA ASN A 91 5.65 -11.42 -3.64
C ASN A 91 4.53 -11.16 -4.67
N LEU A 92 3.36 -11.80 -4.57
CA LEU A 92 2.27 -11.58 -5.52
C LEU A 92 1.73 -10.14 -5.46
N GLY A 93 1.64 -9.55 -4.27
CA GLY A 93 1.26 -8.14 -4.11
C GLY A 93 2.23 -7.20 -4.83
N GLU A 94 3.53 -7.44 -4.69
CA GLU A 94 4.57 -6.64 -5.37
C GLU A 94 4.52 -6.81 -6.90
N LEU A 95 4.29 -8.02 -7.40
CA LEU A 95 4.12 -8.28 -8.83
C LEU A 95 2.86 -7.62 -9.39
N ALA A 96 1.75 -7.65 -8.66
CA ALA A 96 0.53 -6.97 -9.03
C ALA A 96 0.71 -5.44 -9.07
N ILE A 97 1.42 -4.88 -8.11
CA ILE A 97 1.79 -3.46 -8.10
C ILE A 97 2.67 -3.13 -9.30
N GLN A 98 3.66 -3.98 -9.63
CA GLN A 98 4.50 -3.80 -10.82
C GLN A 98 3.66 -3.79 -12.11
N GLU A 99 2.67 -4.65 -12.22
CA GLU A 99 1.74 -4.66 -13.35
C GLU A 99 1.00 -3.32 -13.47
N VAL A 100 0.43 -2.82 -12.37
CA VAL A 100 -0.25 -1.53 -12.35
C VAL A 100 0.68 -0.37 -12.70
N MET A 101 1.94 -0.38 -12.22
CA MET A 101 2.94 0.62 -12.60
C MET A 101 3.16 0.68 -14.10
N ASN A 102 3.29 -0.48 -14.74
CA ASN A 102 3.49 -0.57 -16.17
C ASN A 102 2.26 -0.08 -16.93
N ASP A 103 1.06 -0.43 -16.47
CA ASP A 103 -0.20 0.01 -17.09
C ASP A 103 -0.34 1.54 -17.01
N LEU A 104 -0.03 2.16 -15.86
CA LEU A 104 -0.05 3.62 -15.70
C LEU A 104 0.93 4.33 -16.64
N ALA A 105 2.10 3.73 -16.88
CA ALA A 105 3.10 4.27 -17.80
C ALA A 105 2.67 4.22 -19.26
N LEU A 106 1.79 3.27 -19.61
CA LEU A 106 1.28 3.08 -20.97
C LEU A 106 0.01 3.91 -21.27
N GLU A 107 -0.57 4.54 -20.27
CA GLU A 107 -1.72 5.44 -20.47
C GLU A 107 -1.34 6.68 -21.28
N SER A 108 -2.33 7.30 -21.91
CA SER A 108 -2.14 8.53 -22.70
C SER A 108 -3.12 9.62 -22.26
N PRO A 109 -2.68 10.66 -21.52
CA PRO A 109 -1.32 10.84 -21.00
C PRO A 109 -0.97 9.88 -19.86
N PRO A 110 0.32 9.57 -19.64
CA PRO A 110 0.75 8.71 -18.53
C PRO A 110 0.39 9.31 -17.17
N ARG A 111 -0.07 8.48 -16.23
CA ARG A 111 -0.27 8.90 -14.86
C ARG A 111 0.96 8.63 -14.00
N THR A 112 1.18 9.46 -13.00
CA THR A 112 2.25 9.26 -12.02
C THR A 112 1.76 8.36 -10.89
N GLY A 113 2.33 7.18 -10.75
CA GLY A 113 2.09 6.28 -9.62
C GLY A 113 2.95 6.64 -8.42
N VAL A 114 2.34 6.86 -7.25
CA VAL A 114 3.03 6.98 -5.97
C VAL A 114 2.72 5.73 -5.16
N PHE A 115 3.71 4.87 -5.01
CA PHE A 115 3.58 3.59 -4.34
C PHE A 115 4.13 3.66 -2.93
N LEU A 116 3.27 3.36 -1.95
CA LEU A 116 3.69 3.28 -0.56
C LEU A 116 4.09 1.86 -0.21
N PHE A 117 5.27 1.73 0.39
CA PHE A 117 5.82 0.48 0.91
C PHE A 117 6.30 0.65 2.34
N GLU A 118 6.44 -0.42 3.08
CA GLU A 118 7.23 -0.41 4.32
C GLU A 118 8.72 -0.22 4.00
N ASP A 119 9.46 0.44 4.88
CA ASP A 119 10.86 0.81 4.67
C ASP A 119 11.75 -0.39 4.30
N HIS A 120 11.53 -1.53 4.96
CA HIS A 120 12.30 -2.75 4.69
C HIS A 120 12.04 -3.37 3.30
N LYS A 121 10.84 -3.17 2.75
CA LYS A 121 10.49 -3.63 1.40
C LYS A 121 11.13 -2.75 0.32
N ILE A 122 11.22 -1.45 0.54
CA ILE A 122 11.91 -0.54 -0.39
C ILE A 122 13.35 -0.95 -0.61
N ALA A 123 14.06 -1.30 0.46
CA ALA A 123 15.45 -1.74 0.38
C ALA A 123 15.65 -3.06 -0.39
N ARG A 124 14.61 -3.91 -0.47
CA ARG A 124 14.66 -5.22 -1.13
C ARG A 124 14.03 -5.24 -2.52
N ALA A 125 13.21 -4.26 -2.84
CA ALA A 125 12.52 -4.23 -4.11
C ALA A 125 13.48 -3.97 -5.26
N SER A 126 13.73 -5.03 -6.05
CA SER A 126 14.64 -5.02 -7.18
C SER A 126 13.96 -4.73 -8.53
N PHE A 127 12.67 -4.40 -8.53
CA PHE A 127 11.98 -4.13 -9.78
C PHE A 127 12.29 -2.74 -10.34
N LEU A 128 12.44 -2.69 -11.66
CA LEU A 128 12.63 -1.45 -12.39
C LEU A 128 11.33 -0.63 -12.35
N LEU A 129 11.44 0.62 -11.95
CA LEU A 129 10.32 1.56 -11.96
C LEU A 129 10.25 2.28 -13.31
N PRO A 130 9.08 2.40 -13.92
CA PRO A 130 8.85 3.39 -14.97
C PRO A 130 9.18 4.81 -14.47
N GLU A 131 9.65 5.67 -15.36
CA GLU A 131 10.08 7.03 -15.01
C GLU A 131 9.00 7.87 -14.31
N ASN A 132 7.73 7.59 -14.62
CA ASN A 132 6.57 8.25 -14.03
C ASN A 132 6.12 7.65 -12.68
N CYS A 133 6.83 6.68 -12.13
CA CYS A 133 6.49 6.05 -10.85
C CYS A 133 7.49 6.42 -9.75
N ARG A 134 7.00 6.53 -8.53
CA ARG A 134 7.80 6.81 -7.33
C ARG A 134 7.50 5.80 -6.25
N LYS A 135 8.55 5.23 -5.63
CA LYS A 135 8.43 4.45 -4.40
C LYS A 135 8.66 5.38 -3.21
N VAL A 136 7.75 5.33 -2.26
CA VAL A 136 7.81 6.15 -1.04
C VAL A 136 7.59 5.22 0.15
N SER A 137 8.42 5.34 1.20
CA SER A 137 8.19 4.58 2.42
C SER A 137 7.03 5.17 3.23
N THR A 138 6.39 4.34 4.06
CA THR A 138 5.36 4.80 5.00
C THR A 138 5.90 5.94 5.87
N ARG A 139 7.11 5.79 6.39
CA ARG A 139 7.76 6.84 7.20
C ARG A 139 7.97 8.13 6.41
N ALA A 140 8.53 8.06 5.19
CA ALA A 140 8.73 9.23 4.36
C ALA A 140 7.41 9.94 4.02
N PHE A 141 6.35 9.19 3.78
CA PHE A 141 5.02 9.74 3.57
C PHE A 141 4.49 10.47 4.82
N LEU A 142 4.60 9.87 5.99
CA LEU A 142 4.17 10.50 7.24
C LEU A 142 4.98 11.77 7.55
N ILE A 143 6.31 11.76 7.33
CA ILE A 143 7.16 12.94 7.47
C ILE A 143 6.74 14.05 6.49
N TYR A 144 6.42 13.68 5.25
CA TYR A 144 5.89 14.63 4.26
C TYR A 144 4.58 15.29 4.76
N LEU A 145 3.65 14.52 5.33
CA LEU A 145 2.41 15.08 5.90
C LEU A 145 2.70 16.01 7.09
N GLU A 146 3.65 15.66 7.94
CA GLU A 146 4.08 16.47 9.07
C GLU A 146 4.68 17.81 8.58
N GLN A 147 5.57 17.77 7.60
CA GLN A 147 6.18 18.97 6.99
C GLN A 147 5.14 19.89 6.32
N ARG A 148 4.04 19.33 5.83
CA ARG A 148 2.91 20.09 5.27
C ARG A 148 1.96 20.65 6.34
N GLY A 149 2.17 20.32 7.61
CA GLY A 149 1.26 20.69 8.69
C GLY A 149 -0.08 19.93 8.70
N TRP A 150 -0.18 18.83 7.93
CA TRP A 150 -1.38 17.98 7.86
C TRP A 150 -1.38 16.86 8.90
N LEU A 151 -0.25 16.67 9.56
CA LEU A 151 -0.02 15.71 10.62
C LEU A 151 0.83 16.37 11.70
N ALA A 152 0.45 16.19 12.97
CA ALA A 152 1.18 16.78 14.09
C ALA A 152 2.53 16.07 14.35
N SER A 153 2.58 14.73 14.20
CA SER A 153 3.80 13.96 14.41
C SER A 153 3.75 12.61 13.69
N ALA A 154 4.69 12.40 12.77
CA ALA A 154 4.90 11.14 12.09
C ALA A 154 5.29 10.03 13.08
N ALA A 155 6.19 10.33 14.03
CA ALA A 155 6.63 9.40 15.04
C ALA A 155 5.50 8.93 15.97
N GLU A 156 4.50 9.77 16.22
CA GLU A 156 3.36 9.38 17.05
C GLU A 156 2.46 8.36 16.34
N ILE A 157 2.29 8.47 15.02
CA ILE A 157 1.56 7.46 14.24
C ILE A 157 2.24 6.10 14.33
N GLU A 158 3.56 6.04 14.15
CA GLU A 158 4.33 4.79 14.30
C GLU A 158 4.19 4.20 15.71
N ARG A 159 4.33 5.04 16.76
CA ARG A 159 4.16 4.61 18.15
C ARG A 159 2.74 4.07 18.42
N ARG A 160 1.71 4.71 17.89
CA ARG A 160 0.33 4.22 18.00
C ARG A 160 0.15 2.86 17.37
N ALA A 161 0.71 2.65 16.16
CA ALA A 161 0.68 1.34 15.51
C ALA A 161 1.34 0.25 16.37
N ILE A 162 2.52 0.54 16.91
CA ILE A 162 3.26 -0.39 17.77
C ILE A 162 2.46 -0.72 19.06
N ARG A 163 1.91 0.28 19.73
CA ARG A 163 1.08 0.09 20.94
C ARG A 163 -0.17 -0.74 20.65
N ALA A 164 -0.73 -0.61 19.46
CA ALA A 164 -1.90 -1.38 19.03
C ALA A 164 -1.55 -2.81 18.60
N GLY A 165 -0.27 -3.19 18.59
CA GLY A 165 0.18 -4.55 18.29
C GLY A 165 0.84 -4.73 16.92
N ARG A 166 1.11 -3.65 16.18
CA ARG A 166 1.87 -3.75 14.92
C ARG A 166 3.28 -4.23 15.20
N ASN A 167 3.62 -5.37 14.64
CA ASN A 167 4.95 -5.95 14.77
C ASN A 167 5.78 -5.64 13.52
N PHE A 168 6.81 -4.81 13.68
CA PHE A 168 7.84 -4.56 12.68
C PHE A 168 8.99 -5.56 12.86
N SER A 169 8.72 -6.85 12.76
CA SER A 169 9.62 -7.96 13.10
C SER A 169 11.00 -7.94 12.45
N GLN A 170 11.28 -6.99 11.59
CA GLN A 170 12.55 -6.86 10.87
C GLN A 170 13.33 -5.58 11.21
N LEU A 171 12.77 -4.66 11.98
CA LEU A 171 13.49 -3.53 12.55
C LEU A 171 14.06 -3.95 13.92
N ARG A 172 15.02 -4.88 13.91
CA ARG A 172 15.84 -5.07 15.09
C ARG A 172 16.85 -3.94 15.14
N LEU A 173 16.66 -3.04 16.09
CA LEU A 173 17.76 -2.17 16.51
C LEU A 173 18.93 -3.08 16.92
N PRO A 174 20.16 -2.78 16.50
CA PRO A 174 21.30 -3.52 17.02
C PRO A 174 21.27 -3.45 18.56
N PRO A 175 21.60 -4.52 19.26
CA PRO A 175 21.70 -4.48 20.71
C PRO A 175 22.69 -3.39 21.09
N GLY A 176 22.23 -2.44 21.93
CA GLY A 176 23.05 -1.39 22.48
C GLY A 176 24.09 -1.95 23.45
#